data_6a743c621ba4ada5f66177f4e8de43b9
#
_entry.id   6a743c621ba4ada5f66177f4e8de43b9
#
_cell.length_a   1.000
_cell.length_b   1.000
_cell.length_c   1.000
_cell.angle_alpha   90.00
_cell.angle_beta   90.00
_cell.angle_gamma   90.00
#
_symmetry.space_group_name_H-M   'P 1'
#
loop_
_entity.id
_entity.type
_entity.pdbx_description
1 polymer ?
#
loop_
_entity_poly.entity_id
_entity_poly.type
_entity_poly.pdbx_seq_one_letter_code
_entity_poly.pdbx_strand_id
1 'polypeptide(L)'
;MRKQKMLFLCTQNSARSQMAEGFLRELAGDRFEAYSAGCEVGNEIHPYAVEVMNEVGIDISDQYPKGLRTYMGKMGFNYSIIVCARAERNCPKTFPGVCTRLVWIFEDPRGEDVPEEERLENCWRVRDQIELKIKNWLEHPEEELAKLKAERERERQERLRAARRARELRSELEEVPAPTRWPRPTAHHGVFVAPG
;
A
#
# COMPACT_ATOMS: atom_id res chain seq x y z
N MET A 1 29.56 -6.49 5.36
CA MET A 1 28.54 -5.44 5.58
C MET A 1 27.26 -6.08 6.11
N ARG A 2 26.45 -5.36 6.91
CA ARG A 2 25.15 -5.89 7.37
C ARG A 2 24.17 -5.89 6.18
N LYS A 3 23.51 -7.01 5.90
CA LYS A 3 22.50 -7.10 4.84
C LYS A 3 21.33 -6.16 5.11
N GLN A 4 20.78 -5.60 4.06
CA GLN A 4 19.55 -4.79 4.15
C GLN A 4 18.33 -5.70 4.19
N LYS A 5 17.33 -5.34 4.98
CA LYS A 5 16.09 -6.12 5.12
C LYS A 5 14.99 -5.55 4.23
N MET A 6 14.40 -6.42 3.41
CA MET A 6 13.34 -6.07 2.48
C MET A 6 12.11 -6.94 2.73
N LEU A 7 10.94 -6.30 2.90
CA LEU A 7 9.67 -6.96 3.18
C LEU A 7 8.71 -6.76 2.02
N PHE A 8 8.32 -7.84 1.35
CA PHE A 8 7.28 -7.84 0.33
C PHE A 8 5.90 -8.06 0.94
N LEU A 9 4.96 -7.14 0.67
CA LEU A 9 3.60 -7.18 1.22
C LEU A 9 2.56 -7.40 0.13
N CYS A 10 1.71 -8.40 0.33
CA CYS A 10 0.50 -8.59 -0.46
C CYS A 10 -0.71 -8.85 0.45
N THR A 11 -1.85 -9.25 -0.10
CA THR A 11 -3.03 -9.53 0.70
C THR A 11 -2.86 -10.82 1.49
N GLN A 12 -2.71 -11.95 0.83
CA GLN A 12 -2.73 -13.27 1.47
C GLN A 12 -1.33 -13.88 1.73
N ASN A 13 -0.28 -13.31 1.16
CA ASN A 13 1.07 -13.88 1.22
C ASN A 13 1.15 -15.32 0.65
N SER A 14 0.48 -15.56 -0.47
CA SER A 14 0.37 -16.91 -1.07
C SER A 14 0.93 -17.04 -2.48
N ALA A 15 1.23 -15.93 -3.19
CA ALA A 15 1.81 -15.98 -4.53
C ALA A 15 2.82 -14.84 -4.74
N ARG A 16 2.41 -13.65 -5.21
CA ARG A 16 3.27 -12.53 -5.63
C ARG A 16 4.39 -12.19 -4.64
N SER A 17 4.07 -12.03 -3.38
CA SER A 17 5.07 -11.71 -2.35
C SER A 17 6.00 -12.86 -2.02
N GLN A 18 5.55 -14.11 -2.18
CA GLN A 18 6.37 -15.30 -2.02
C GLN A 18 7.36 -15.46 -3.18
N MET A 19 6.90 -15.27 -4.42
CA MET A 19 7.76 -15.23 -5.59
C MET A 19 8.82 -14.12 -5.49
N ALA A 20 8.40 -12.92 -5.06
CA ALA A 20 9.32 -11.80 -4.88
C ALA A 20 10.37 -12.07 -3.77
N GLU A 21 9.98 -12.71 -2.67
CA GLU A 21 10.91 -13.16 -1.62
C GLU A 21 11.92 -14.16 -2.20
N GLY A 22 11.47 -15.16 -2.97
CA GLY A 22 12.31 -16.16 -3.64
C GLY A 22 13.30 -15.51 -4.59
N PHE A 23 12.84 -14.66 -5.50
CA PHE A 23 13.72 -13.95 -6.45
C PHE A 23 14.77 -13.08 -5.76
N LEU A 24 14.39 -12.29 -4.77
CA LEU A 24 15.38 -11.43 -4.09
C LEU A 24 16.41 -12.25 -3.33
N ARG A 25 16.01 -13.37 -2.74
CA ARG A 25 16.89 -14.30 -2.06
C ARG A 25 17.92 -14.89 -3.01
N GLU A 26 17.49 -15.33 -4.21
CA GLU A 26 18.35 -15.90 -5.23
C GLU A 26 19.27 -14.84 -5.87
N LEU A 27 18.71 -13.71 -6.31
CA LEU A 27 19.43 -12.70 -7.10
C LEU A 27 20.39 -11.83 -6.27
N ALA A 28 20.12 -11.64 -4.98
CA ALA A 28 20.86 -10.70 -4.14
C ALA A 28 20.90 -11.08 -2.66
N GLY A 29 20.85 -12.38 -2.34
CA GLY A 29 20.89 -12.87 -0.97
C GLY A 29 22.19 -12.58 -0.23
N ASP A 30 23.25 -12.20 -0.93
CA ASP A 30 24.49 -11.67 -0.38
C ASP A 30 24.32 -10.24 0.22
N ARG A 31 23.47 -9.42 -0.36
CA ARG A 31 23.22 -8.01 -0.01
C ARG A 31 21.96 -7.81 0.82
N PHE A 32 20.94 -8.65 0.60
CA PHE A 32 19.61 -8.50 1.20
C PHE A 32 19.17 -9.73 2.00
N GLU A 33 18.41 -9.48 3.05
CA GLU A 33 17.55 -10.47 3.71
C GLU A 33 16.12 -10.23 3.21
N ALA A 34 15.59 -11.21 2.46
CA ALA A 34 14.24 -11.15 1.88
C ALA A 34 13.21 -11.73 2.83
N TYR A 35 12.07 -11.04 2.94
CA TYR A 35 10.93 -11.43 3.76
C TYR A 35 9.63 -11.13 3.01
N SER A 36 8.57 -11.86 3.34
CA SER A 36 7.23 -11.56 2.84
C SER A 36 6.17 -11.68 3.92
N ALA A 37 5.06 -10.94 3.77
CA ALA A 37 3.90 -11.04 4.66
C ALA A 37 2.60 -10.66 3.95
N GLY A 38 1.47 -11.08 4.56
CA GLY A 38 0.12 -10.70 4.16
C GLY A 38 -0.59 -9.86 5.21
N CYS A 39 -1.54 -9.04 4.76
CA CYS A 39 -2.46 -8.33 5.65
C CYS A 39 -3.58 -9.25 6.13
N GLU A 40 -4.01 -10.18 5.27
CA GLU A 40 -4.98 -11.23 5.49
C GLU A 40 -4.27 -12.55 5.13
N VAL A 41 -3.86 -13.33 6.12
CA VAL A 41 -2.98 -14.50 5.88
C VAL A 41 -3.74 -15.61 5.19
N GLY A 42 -3.23 -16.10 4.05
CA GLY A 42 -3.71 -17.32 3.39
C GLY A 42 -3.32 -18.59 4.15
N ASN A 43 -3.88 -19.71 3.76
CA ASN A 43 -3.58 -21.00 4.40
C ASN A 43 -2.28 -21.62 3.87
N GLU A 44 -2.03 -21.49 2.56
CA GLU A 44 -0.90 -22.12 1.87
C GLU A 44 -0.38 -21.26 0.72
N ILE A 45 0.79 -21.61 0.21
CA ILE A 45 1.31 -21.03 -1.04
C ILE A 45 0.50 -21.61 -2.20
N HIS A 46 0.20 -20.76 -3.17
CA HIS A 46 -0.55 -21.18 -4.35
C HIS A 46 0.29 -22.20 -5.17
N PRO A 47 -0.25 -23.36 -5.52
CA PRO A 47 0.51 -24.40 -6.21
C PRO A 47 1.20 -23.92 -7.50
N TYR A 48 0.50 -23.16 -8.33
CA TYR A 48 1.08 -22.59 -9.55
C TYR A 48 2.24 -21.63 -9.27
N ALA A 49 2.23 -20.90 -8.13
CA ALA A 49 3.38 -20.08 -7.79
C ALA A 49 4.62 -20.93 -7.47
N VAL A 50 4.45 -22.07 -6.81
CA VAL A 50 5.55 -23.03 -6.59
C VAL A 50 6.03 -23.62 -7.91
N GLU A 51 5.10 -24.06 -8.77
CA GLU A 51 5.40 -24.66 -10.07
C GLU A 51 6.21 -23.71 -10.95
N VAL A 52 5.72 -22.50 -11.19
CA VAL A 52 6.40 -21.55 -12.07
C VAL A 52 7.75 -21.07 -11.53
N MET A 53 7.93 -21.04 -10.22
CA MET A 53 9.23 -20.70 -9.61
C MET A 53 10.22 -21.85 -9.75
N ASN A 54 9.78 -23.10 -9.61
CA ASN A 54 10.62 -24.28 -9.84
C ASN A 54 11.12 -24.36 -11.28
N GLU A 55 10.34 -23.95 -12.27
CA GLU A 55 10.74 -23.92 -13.69
C GLU A 55 11.97 -23.01 -13.93
N VAL A 56 12.13 -21.96 -13.14
CA VAL A 56 13.30 -21.06 -13.19
C VAL A 56 14.38 -21.44 -12.17
N GLY A 57 14.27 -22.61 -11.55
CA GLY A 57 15.27 -23.15 -10.62
C GLY A 57 15.20 -22.59 -9.21
N ILE A 58 14.13 -21.89 -8.85
CA ILE A 58 13.93 -21.28 -7.51
C ILE A 58 12.85 -22.07 -6.76
N ASP A 59 13.26 -22.87 -5.79
CA ASP A 59 12.33 -23.59 -4.92
C ASP A 59 11.81 -22.67 -3.81
N ILE A 60 10.49 -22.52 -3.76
CA ILE A 60 9.77 -21.79 -2.71
C ILE A 60 8.82 -22.70 -1.92
N SER A 61 8.93 -24.01 -2.05
CA SER A 61 8.03 -24.98 -1.39
C SER A 61 8.18 -25.00 0.13
N ASP A 62 9.31 -24.59 0.66
CA ASP A 62 9.60 -24.45 2.09
C ASP A 62 9.06 -23.16 2.71
N GLN A 63 8.64 -22.21 1.87
CA GLN A 63 8.03 -20.98 2.35
C GLN A 63 6.59 -21.24 2.84
N TYR A 64 6.04 -20.32 3.59
CA TYR A 64 4.65 -20.40 4.09
C TYR A 64 4.05 -19.00 4.25
N PRO A 65 2.73 -18.86 4.19
CA PRO A 65 2.06 -17.58 4.41
C PRO A 65 2.27 -17.06 5.83
N LYS A 66 2.70 -15.80 5.92
CA LYS A 66 3.04 -15.11 7.16
C LYS A 66 2.25 -13.82 7.28
N GLY A 67 1.70 -13.56 8.46
CA GLY A 67 1.01 -12.30 8.74
C GLY A 67 1.99 -11.18 9.08
N LEU A 68 1.58 -9.95 8.83
CA LEU A 68 2.36 -8.76 9.14
C LEU A 68 2.78 -8.70 10.63
N ARG A 69 1.92 -9.20 11.54
CA ARG A 69 2.18 -9.29 12.98
C ARG A 69 3.39 -10.15 13.35
N THR A 70 3.81 -11.06 12.46
CA THR A 70 5.03 -11.87 12.65
C THR A 70 6.26 -11.00 12.85
N TYR A 71 6.29 -9.85 12.19
CA TYR A 71 7.44 -8.94 12.15
C TYR A 71 7.25 -7.65 12.94
N MET A 72 6.00 -7.21 13.17
CA MET A 72 5.71 -5.95 13.85
C MET A 72 6.32 -5.89 15.26
N GLY A 73 7.09 -4.83 15.53
CA GLY A 73 7.74 -4.62 16.83
C GLY A 73 8.90 -5.54 17.14
N LYS A 74 9.24 -6.49 16.24
CA LYS A 74 10.32 -7.47 16.45
C LYS A 74 11.55 -7.16 15.59
N MET A 75 11.37 -6.58 14.42
CA MET A 75 12.47 -6.19 13.54
C MET A 75 12.14 -4.97 12.69
N GLY A 76 13.18 -4.26 12.26
CA GLY A 76 13.08 -3.16 11.30
C GLY A 76 13.41 -3.63 9.90
N PHE A 77 12.86 -2.91 8.91
CA PHE A 77 13.10 -3.13 7.49
C PHE A 77 13.64 -1.86 6.83
N ASN A 78 14.63 -2.01 5.95
CA ASN A 78 15.10 -0.91 5.12
C ASN A 78 14.05 -0.55 4.07
N TYR A 79 13.39 -1.56 3.50
CA TYR A 79 12.35 -1.42 2.48
C TYR A 79 11.13 -2.26 2.82
N SER A 80 9.94 -1.68 2.56
CA SER A 80 8.67 -2.40 2.49
C SER A 80 8.07 -2.19 1.10
N ILE A 81 7.83 -3.27 0.38
CA ILE A 81 7.37 -3.24 -1.01
C ILE A 81 5.97 -3.83 -1.09
N ILE A 82 5.01 -3.00 -1.48
CA ILE A 82 3.64 -3.42 -1.71
C ILE A 82 3.54 -4.00 -3.12
N VAL A 83 3.11 -5.26 -3.25
CA VAL A 83 3.07 -5.96 -4.55
C VAL A 83 1.67 -6.20 -5.11
N CYS A 84 0.62 -5.71 -4.46
CA CYS A 84 -0.74 -5.79 -4.98
C CYS A 84 -1.62 -4.61 -4.56
N ALA A 85 -2.56 -4.20 -5.41
CA ALA A 85 -3.44 -3.05 -5.20
C ALA A 85 -4.34 -3.21 -3.95
N ARG A 86 -4.81 -4.43 -3.64
CA ARG A 86 -5.61 -4.67 -2.43
C ARG A 86 -4.80 -4.45 -1.15
N ALA A 87 -3.53 -4.88 -1.12
CA ALA A 87 -2.65 -4.62 0.02
C ALA A 87 -2.29 -3.13 0.11
N GLU A 88 -2.18 -2.41 -1.00
CA GLU A 88 -1.95 -0.97 -0.98
C GLU A 88 -3.08 -0.22 -0.27
N ARG A 89 -4.33 -0.62 -0.49
CA ARG A 89 -5.50 -0.02 0.17
C ARG A 89 -5.65 -0.44 1.63
N ASN A 90 -5.41 -1.71 1.95
CA ASN A 90 -5.77 -2.33 3.23
C ASN A 90 -4.62 -2.42 4.23
N CYS A 91 -3.36 -2.49 3.77
CA CYS A 91 -2.23 -2.54 4.69
C CYS A 91 -1.93 -1.15 5.29
N PRO A 92 -1.44 -1.11 6.53
CA PRO A 92 -1.03 0.15 7.15
C PRO A 92 -0.06 0.92 6.27
N LYS A 93 -0.33 2.21 6.04
CA LYS A 93 0.57 3.09 5.27
C LYS A 93 1.89 3.34 5.99
N THR A 94 1.86 3.31 7.31
CA THR A 94 3.03 3.42 8.17
C THR A 94 3.18 2.15 8.97
N PHE A 95 4.36 1.57 8.92
CA PHE A 95 4.71 0.38 9.65
C PHE A 95 5.92 0.70 10.54
N PRO A 96 5.81 0.55 11.87
CA PRO A 96 6.94 0.84 12.77
C PRO A 96 8.17 0.03 12.37
N GLY A 97 9.31 0.71 12.21
CA GLY A 97 10.56 0.08 11.81
C GLY A 97 10.77 -0.09 10.30
N VAL A 98 9.93 0.51 9.44
CA VAL A 98 10.17 0.58 7.99
C VAL A 98 10.74 1.95 7.63
N CYS A 99 11.88 1.96 6.91
CA CYS A 99 12.52 3.19 6.48
C CYS A 99 11.94 3.72 5.14
N THR A 100 11.78 2.84 4.16
CA THR A 100 11.31 3.23 2.82
C THR A 100 10.19 2.31 2.36
N ARG A 101 9.06 2.90 1.95
CA ARG A 101 7.93 2.17 1.36
C ARG A 101 7.92 2.41 -0.15
N LEU A 102 7.93 1.31 -0.91
CA LEU A 102 7.79 1.28 -2.37
C LEU A 102 6.49 0.58 -2.76
N VAL A 103 5.99 0.86 -3.96
CA VAL A 103 4.75 0.27 -4.49
C VAL A 103 5.02 -0.28 -5.88
N TRP A 104 4.97 -1.61 -6.02
CA TRP A 104 5.16 -2.36 -7.25
C TRP A 104 3.93 -3.23 -7.49
N ILE A 105 2.93 -2.70 -8.16
CA ILE A 105 1.66 -3.40 -8.33
C ILE A 105 1.77 -4.40 -9.49
N PHE A 106 1.52 -5.68 -9.17
CA PHE A 106 1.37 -6.76 -10.13
C PHE A 106 -0.08 -7.26 -10.14
N GLU A 107 -0.55 -7.73 -11.28
CA GLU A 107 -1.87 -8.34 -11.42
C GLU A 107 -2.01 -9.56 -10.50
N ASP A 108 -3.26 -9.94 -10.18
CA ASP A 108 -3.48 -11.17 -9.41
C ASP A 108 -3.43 -12.39 -10.36
N PRO A 109 -2.44 -13.26 -10.24
CA PRO A 109 -2.34 -14.44 -11.11
C PRO A 109 -3.47 -15.45 -10.88
N ARG A 110 -4.21 -15.30 -9.76
CA ARG A 110 -5.29 -16.22 -9.37
C ARG A 110 -6.67 -15.68 -9.71
N GLY A 111 -6.80 -14.54 -10.39
CA GLY A 111 -8.03 -13.79 -10.56
C GLY A 111 -9.28 -14.68 -10.56
N GLU A 112 -10.29 -14.33 -9.75
CA GLU A 112 -11.52 -15.13 -9.62
C GLU A 112 -12.25 -15.27 -10.97
N ASP A 113 -12.03 -14.29 -11.86
CA ASP A 113 -12.62 -14.21 -13.20
C ASP A 113 -11.75 -14.88 -14.28
N VAL A 114 -10.61 -15.50 -13.91
CA VAL A 114 -9.68 -16.14 -14.87
C VAL A 114 -10.00 -17.63 -14.97
N PRO A 115 -10.26 -18.16 -16.19
CA PRO A 115 -10.39 -19.58 -16.43
C PRO A 115 -9.18 -20.36 -15.89
N GLU A 116 -9.42 -21.59 -15.42
CA GLU A 116 -8.36 -22.39 -14.81
C GLU A 116 -7.19 -22.64 -15.77
N GLU A 117 -7.49 -22.82 -17.04
CA GLU A 117 -6.51 -23.04 -18.11
C GLU A 117 -5.55 -21.85 -18.29
N GLU A 118 -6.03 -20.62 -18.00
CA GLU A 118 -5.25 -19.40 -18.15
C GLU A 118 -4.48 -19.02 -16.86
N ARG A 119 -4.79 -19.64 -15.72
CA ARG A 119 -4.18 -19.28 -14.42
C ARG A 119 -2.70 -19.55 -14.38
N LEU A 120 -2.25 -20.65 -14.96
CA LEU A 120 -0.84 -20.99 -15.04
C LEU A 120 -0.08 -19.98 -15.92
N GLU A 121 -0.64 -19.64 -17.09
CA GLU A 121 -0.07 -18.61 -17.98
C GLU A 121 0.03 -17.25 -17.30
N ASN A 122 -1.01 -16.86 -16.55
CA ASN A 122 -0.98 -15.64 -15.74
C ASN A 122 0.10 -15.70 -14.65
N CYS A 123 0.31 -16.86 -14.03
CA CYS A 123 1.39 -17.04 -13.05
C CYS A 123 2.76 -16.85 -13.70
N TRP A 124 3.01 -17.40 -14.88
CA TRP A 124 4.25 -17.19 -15.65
C TRP A 124 4.49 -15.71 -15.92
N ARG A 125 3.48 -15.03 -16.47
CA ARG A 125 3.56 -13.60 -16.78
C ARG A 125 3.88 -12.75 -15.54
N VAL A 126 3.21 -13.01 -14.44
CA VAL A 126 3.42 -12.27 -13.19
C VAL A 126 4.79 -12.61 -12.58
N ARG A 127 5.23 -13.86 -12.64
CA ARG A 127 6.58 -14.27 -12.24
C ARG A 127 7.64 -13.46 -12.98
N ASP A 128 7.56 -13.42 -14.31
CA ASP A 128 8.53 -12.73 -15.17
C ASP A 128 8.54 -11.21 -14.91
N GLN A 129 7.36 -10.61 -14.68
CA GLN A 129 7.26 -9.20 -14.29
C GLN A 129 7.94 -8.92 -12.94
N ILE A 130 7.77 -9.80 -11.97
CA ILE A 130 8.39 -9.67 -10.64
C ILE A 130 9.92 -9.78 -10.77
N GLU A 131 10.39 -10.78 -11.51
CA GLU A 131 11.82 -10.98 -11.76
C GLU A 131 12.45 -9.74 -12.40
N LEU A 132 11.88 -9.28 -13.51
CA LEU A 132 12.35 -8.09 -14.23
C LEU A 132 12.37 -6.86 -13.34
N LYS A 133 11.31 -6.66 -12.55
CA LYS A 133 11.22 -5.51 -11.64
C LYS A 133 12.31 -5.53 -10.57
N ILE A 134 12.58 -6.70 -9.99
CA ILE A 134 13.64 -6.87 -8.99
C ILE A 134 15.02 -6.65 -9.63
N LYS A 135 15.30 -7.23 -10.80
CA LYS A 135 16.56 -7.03 -11.52
C LYS A 135 16.82 -5.54 -11.80
N ASN A 136 15.86 -4.86 -12.38
CA ASN A 136 15.96 -3.44 -12.69
C ASN A 136 16.19 -2.60 -11.42
N TRP A 137 15.51 -2.93 -10.32
CA TRP A 137 15.70 -2.21 -9.06
C TRP A 137 17.08 -2.47 -8.45
N LEU A 138 17.62 -3.68 -8.57
CA LEU A 138 18.95 -4.04 -8.07
C LEU A 138 20.07 -3.32 -8.82
N GLU A 139 19.85 -2.99 -10.09
CA GLU A 139 20.77 -2.24 -10.95
C GLU A 139 20.67 -0.72 -10.72
N HIS A 140 19.44 -0.21 -10.57
CA HIS A 140 19.16 1.24 -10.54
C HIS A 140 18.22 1.64 -9.36
N PRO A 141 18.58 1.34 -8.10
CA PRO A 141 17.73 1.66 -6.96
C PRO A 141 17.50 3.16 -6.76
N GLU A 142 18.47 3.99 -7.19
CA GLU A 142 18.42 5.45 -7.08
C GLU A 142 17.32 6.07 -7.92
N GLU A 143 16.97 5.50 -9.08
CA GLU A 143 15.92 6.04 -9.94
C GLU A 143 14.54 5.99 -9.25
N GLU A 144 14.22 4.87 -8.62
CA GLU A 144 12.95 4.72 -7.93
C GLU A 144 12.89 5.53 -6.63
N LEU A 145 14.00 5.61 -5.93
CA LEU A 145 14.13 6.46 -4.74
C LEU A 145 14.03 7.95 -5.09
N ALA A 146 14.54 8.37 -6.23
CA ALA A 146 14.42 9.75 -6.73
C ALA A 146 12.96 10.06 -7.08
N LYS A 147 12.26 9.15 -7.77
CA LYS A 147 10.82 9.28 -8.08
C LYS A 147 9.99 9.44 -6.80
N LEU A 148 10.24 8.58 -5.81
CA LEU A 148 9.55 8.62 -4.51
C LEU A 148 9.81 9.95 -3.76
N LYS A 149 11.03 10.46 -3.78
CA LYS A 149 11.37 11.76 -3.17
C LYS A 149 10.64 12.91 -3.85
N ALA A 150 10.61 12.91 -5.18
CA ALA A 150 9.91 13.91 -5.97
C ALA A 150 8.40 13.91 -5.73
N GLU A 151 7.79 12.71 -5.63
CA GLU A 151 6.37 12.55 -5.33
C GLU A 151 6.02 13.09 -3.93
N ARG A 152 6.79 12.72 -2.91
CA ARG A 152 6.61 13.23 -1.54
C ARG A 152 6.76 14.74 -1.45
N GLU A 153 7.68 15.33 -2.20
CA GLU A 153 7.84 16.78 -2.22
C GLU A 153 6.66 17.47 -2.91
N ARG A 154 6.10 16.90 -4.00
CA ARG A 154 4.86 17.41 -4.63
C ARG A 154 3.69 17.36 -3.67
N GLU A 155 3.45 16.22 -3.00
CA GLU A 155 2.39 16.09 -1.99
C GLU A 155 2.54 17.10 -0.85
N ARG A 156 3.78 17.29 -0.39
CA ARG A 156 4.08 18.28 0.64
C ARG A 156 3.72 19.71 0.19
N GLN A 157 4.10 20.08 -1.02
CA GLN A 157 3.78 21.38 -1.61
C GLN A 157 2.27 21.57 -1.78
N GLU A 158 1.56 20.55 -2.23
CA GLU A 158 0.10 20.58 -2.35
C GLU A 158 -0.58 20.79 -0.99
N ARG A 159 -0.16 20.06 0.04
CA ARG A 159 -0.66 20.24 1.42
C ARG A 159 -0.41 21.64 1.95
N LEU A 160 0.76 22.20 1.70
CA LEU A 160 1.09 23.58 2.11
C LEU A 160 0.22 24.61 1.39
N ARG A 161 -0.01 24.45 0.08
CA ARG A 161 -0.91 25.31 -0.70
C ARG A 161 -2.35 25.21 -0.21
N ALA A 162 -2.84 23.97 0.05
CA ALA A 162 -4.17 23.75 0.58
C ALA A 162 -4.35 24.38 1.98
N ALA A 163 -3.36 24.22 2.85
CA ALA A 163 -3.38 24.82 4.19
C ALA A 163 -3.37 26.36 4.14
N ARG A 164 -2.60 26.95 3.23
CA ARG A 164 -2.57 28.40 3.00
C ARG A 164 -3.92 28.90 2.52
N ARG A 165 -4.50 28.26 1.52
CA ARG A 165 -5.84 28.60 1.00
C ARG A 165 -6.94 28.48 2.05
N ALA A 166 -6.88 27.44 2.88
CA ALA A 166 -7.82 27.27 3.99
C ALA A 166 -7.72 28.39 5.04
N ARG A 167 -6.50 28.89 5.30
CA ARG A 167 -6.28 30.04 6.18
C ARG A 167 -6.85 31.33 5.60
N GLU A 168 -6.62 31.58 4.31
CA GLU A 168 -7.15 32.75 3.60
C GLU A 168 -8.68 32.76 3.62
N LEU A 169 -9.33 31.64 3.28
CA LEU A 169 -10.80 31.50 3.34
C LEU A 169 -11.35 31.69 4.76
N ARG A 170 -10.66 31.22 5.77
CA ARG A 170 -11.08 31.42 7.17
C ARG A 170 -11.01 32.89 7.58
N SER A 171 -9.96 33.59 7.19
CA SER A 171 -9.80 35.01 7.42
C SER A 171 -10.93 35.82 6.75
N GLU A 172 -11.27 35.51 5.49
CA GLU A 172 -12.39 36.15 4.77
C GLU A 172 -13.75 35.90 5.44
N LEU A 173 -13.97 34.71 6.00
CA LEU A 173 -15.20 34.39 6.73
C LEU A 173 -15.31 35.12 8.08
N GLU A 174 -14.19 35.38 8.76
CA GLU A 174 -14.14 36.13 10.02
C GLU A 174 -14.38 37.62 9.79
N GLU A 175 -14.12 38.16 8.61
CA GLU A 175 -14.40 39.57 8.22
C GLU A 175 -15.86 39.82 7.84
N VAL A 176 -16.69 38.78 7.63
CA VAL A 176 -18.10 38.95 7.34
C VAL A 176 -18.83 39.46 8.61
N PRO A 177 -19.43 40.68 8.61
CA PRO A 177 -20.12 41.17 9.76
C PRO A 177 -21.29 40.25 10.13
N ALA A 178 -21.43 39.99 11.43
CA ALA A 178 -22.52 39.17 11.92
C ALA A 178 -23.86 39.67 11.37
N PRO A 179 -24.77 38.81 10.90
CA PRO A 179 -26.04 39.22 10.36
C PRO A 179 -26.78 40.06 11.40
N THR A 180 -27.21 41.25 10.99
CA THR A 180 -27.98 42.14 11.84
C THR A 180 -29.18 41.37 12.41
N ARG A 181 -29.28 41.40 13.74
CA ARG A 181 -30.27 40.66 14.53
C ARG A 181 -31.65 40.76 13.87
N TRP A 182 -32.23 39.62 13.51
CA TRP A 182 -33.61 39.58 13.03
C TRP A 182 -34.52 40.36 14.01
N PRO A 183 -35.42 41.28 13.55
CA PRO A 183 -36.36 41.91 14.43
C PRO A 183 -37.20 40.84 15.15
N ARG A 184 -37.28 40.94 16.47
CA ARG A 184 -38.11 40.02 17.24
C ARG A 184 -39.55 40.16 16.73
N PRO A 185 -40.30 39.08 16.52
CA PRO A 185 -41.70 39.18 16.18
C PRO A 185 -42.40 39.95 17.31
N THR A 186 -43.07 41.02 16.96
CA THR A 186 -43.92 41.78 17.89
C THR A 186 -45.04 40.86 18.38
N ALA A 187 -45.09 40.62 19.68
CA ALA A 187 -46.17 39.85 20.28
C ALA A 187 -47.48 40.62 20.06
N HIS A 188 -48.28 40.22 19.09
CA HIS A 188 -49.66 40.62 19.02
C HIS A 188 -50.41 39.94 20.16
N HIS A 189 -50.71 40.68 21.22
CA HIS A 189 -51.69 40.27 22.20
C HIS A 189 -53.10 40.26 21.52
N GLY A 190 -53.38 39.14 20.84
CA GLY A 190 -54.74 38.84 20.42
C GLY A 190 -55.55 38.39 21.64
N VAL A 191 -56.42 39.23 22.12
CA VAL A 191 -57.43 38.85 23.10
C VAL A 191 -58.40 37.91 22.44
N PHE A 192 -58.32 36.62 22.82
CA PHE A 192 -59.29 35.60 22.38
C PHE A 192 -60.57 35.75 23.22
N VAL A 193 -61.59 36.32 22.63
CA VAL A 193 -62.94 36.30 23.20
C VAL A 193 -63.62 35.02 22.72
N ALA A 194 -63.91 34.10 23.63
CA ALA A 194 -64.72 32.91 23.35
C ALA A 194 -66.19 33.28 23.19
N PRO A 195 -66.88 32.77 22.16
CA PRO A 195 -68.33 32.92 22.06
C PRO A 195 -69.03 31.92 23.02
N GLY A 196 -70.07 32.48 23.71
CA GLY A 196 -70.92 31.75 24.60
C GLY A 196 -71.89 30.74 23.94
#